data_842b480254646355da854177c8fabbef
#
_entry.id   842b480254646355da854177c8fabbef
#
_cell.length_a   1.000
_cell.length_b   1.000
_cell.length_c   1.000
_cell.angle_alpha   90.00
_cell.angle_beta   90.00
_cell.angle_gamma   90.00
#
_symmetry.space_group_name_H-M   'P 1'
#
loop_
_entity.id
_entity.type
_entity.pdbx_description
1 polymer ?
#
loop_
_entity_poly.entity_id
_entity_poly.type
_entity_poly.pdbx_seq_one_letter_code
_entity_poly.pdbx_strand_id
1 'polypeptide(L)'
;MQLNAIGEALFTGPAVPDAVFRDAARGGFDAVLAMYHDQGLIPLKLLDFDNAVNVTLGLPKPRTSPDHGTAFAIAGKGLADPSSMISAIRLACELA
;
A
#
# COMPACT_ATOMS: atom_id res chain seq x y z
N MET A 1 -7.50 -21.06 11.19
CA MET A 1 -6.24 -20.66 10.57
C MET A 1 -5.18 -20.48 11.64
N GLN A 2 -3.95 -20.94 11.42
CA GLN A 2 -2.89 -20.92 12.44
C GLN A 2 -2.55 -19.49 12.94
N LEU A 3 -2.65 -18.49 12.08
CA LEU A 3 -2.40 -17.10 12.44
C LEU A 3 -3.34 -16.56 13.52
N ASN A 4 -4.55 -17.09 13.59
CA ASN A 4 -5.52 -16.69 14.63
C ASN A 4 -5.12 -17.16 16.02
N ALA A 5 -4.27 -18.20 16.14
CA ALA A 5 -3.78 -18.69 17.42
C ALA A 5 -2.84 -17.70 18.12
N ILE A 6 -2.28 -16.71 17.40
CA ILE A 6 -1.45 -15.66 17.99
C ILE A 6 -2.30 -14.67 18.81
N GLY A 7 -3.59 -14.50 18.47
CA GLY A 7 -4.55 -13.72 19.27
C GLY A 7 -4.47 -12.20 19.12
N GLU A 8 -3.58 -11.66 18.26
CA GLU A 8 -3.38 -10.22 18.08
C GLU A 8 -4.24 -9.63 16.96
N ALA A 9 -4.70 -10.46 16.00
CA ALA A 9 -5.53 -10.04 14.88
C ALA A 9 -6.41 -11.21 14.43
N LEU A 10 -7.54 -10.90 13.80
CA LEU A 10 -8.41 -11.89 13.17
C LEU A 10 -8.04 -12.02 11.69
N PHE A 11 -7.65 -13.22 11.29
CA PHE A 11 -7.33 -13.54 9.90
C PHE A 11 -8.42 -14.40 9.28
N THR A 12 -8.89 -13.99 8.11
CA THR A 12 -9.85 -14.76 7.30
C THR A 12 -9.27 -14.98 5.91
N GLY A 13 -9.65 -16.06 5.28
CA GLY A 13 -9.20 -16.40 3.93
C GLY A 13 -8.98 -17.89 3.74
N PRO A 14 -8.46 -18.30 2.59
CA PRO A 14 -8.14 -17.43 1.44
C PRO A 14 -9.37 -16.76 0.86
N ALA A 15 -9.22 -15.51 0.39
CA ALA A 15 -10.31 -14.72 -0.16
C ALA A 15 -10.23 -14.64 -1.68
N VAL A 16 -11.36 -14.35 -2.33
CA VAL A 16 -11.43 -14.16 -3.78
C VAL A 16 -10.76 -12.83 -4.15
N PRO A 17 -9.68 -12.82 -4.95
CA PRO A 17 -8.88 -11.62 -5.16
C PRO A 17 -9.63 -10.46 -5.82
N ASP A 18 -10.55 -10.74 -6.74
CA ASP A 18 -11.30 -9.70 -7.45
C ASP A 18 -12.37 -9.02 -6.60
N ALA A 19 -12.73 -9.60 -5.46
CA ALA A 19 -13.76 -9.08 -4.56
C ALA A 19 -13.20 -8.51 -3.25
N VAL A 20 -12.13 -9.10 -2.71
CA VAL A 20 -11.62 -8.74 -1.38
C VAL A 20 -11.16 -7.28 -1.28
N PHE A 21 -10.56 -6.74 -2.34
CA PHE A 21 -10.09 -5.35 -2.34
C PHE A 21 -11.24 -4.36 -2.34
N ARG A 22 -12.33 -4.66 -3.06
CA ARG A 22 -13.56 -3.87 -3.00
C ARG A 22 -14.14 -3.87 -1.60
N ASP A 23 -14.21 -5.04 -0.98
CA ASP A 23 -14.78 -5.18 0.37
C ASP A 23 -13.90 -4.45 1.40
N ALA A 24 -12.58 -4.54 1.27
CA ALA A 24 -11.66 -3.78 2.10
C ALA A 24 -11.81 -2.26 1.93
N ALA A 25 -11.93 -1.79 0.68
CA ALA A 25 -12.14 -0.37 0.39
C ALA A 25 -13.44 0.18 0.98
N ARG A 26 -14.44 -0.69 1.16
CA ARG A 26 -15.74 -0.36 1.79
C ARG A 26 -15.73 -0.52 3.32
N GLY A 27 -14.59 -0.79 3.91
CA GLY A 27 -14.44 -0.92 5.35
C GLY A 27 -14.67 -2.32 5.91
N GLY A 28 -14.75 -3.34 5.05
CA GLY A 28 -14.92 -4.73 5.47
C GLY A 28 -13.69 -5.36 6.12
N PHE A 29 -12.51 -4.82 5.81
CA PHE A 29 -11.22 -5.28 6.37
C PHE A 29 -10.31 -4.11 6.63
N ASP A 30 -9.45 -4.23 7.62
CA ASP A 30 -8.44 -3.23 7.95
C ASP A 30 -7.19 -3.35 7.07
N ALA A 31 -6.89 -4.56 6.59
CA ALA A 31 -5.74 -4.85 5.74
C ALA A 31 -5.99 -6.07 4.87
N VAL A 32 -5.30 -6.13 3.75
CA VAL A 32 -5.31 -7.28 2.84
C VAL A 32 -3.88 -7.75 2.63
N LEU A 33 -3.63 -9.04 2.87
CA LEU A 33 -2.34 -9.66 2.57
C LEU A 33 -2.36 -10.21 1.13
N ALA A 34 -1.61 -9.58 0.25
CA ALA A 34 -1.44 -10.03 -1.13
C ALA A 34 -0.25 -10.99 -1.24
N MET A 35 -0.39 -12.01 -2.10
CA MET A 35 0.62 -13.04 -2.25
C MET A 35 1.72 -12.67 -3.24
N TYR A 36 1.49 -11.72 -4.12
CA TYR A 36 2.48 -11.24 -5.08
C TYR A 36 2.23 -9.76 -5.41
N HIS A 37 3.24 -9.13 -5.99
CA HIS A 37 3.29 -7.69 -6.22
C HIS A 37 2.03 -7.13 -6.89
N ASP A 38 1.69 -7.61 -8.08
CA ASP A 38 0.58 -7.03 -8.84
C ASP A 38 -0.80 -7.34 -8.26
N GLN A 39 -0.92 -8.42 -7.49
CA GLN A 39 -2.19 -8.74 -6.80
C GLN A 39 -2.61 -7.60 -5.87
N GLY A 40 -1.66 -6.94 -5.23
CA GLY A 40 -1.93 -5.81 -4.35
C GLY A 40 -1.85 -4.47 -5.07
N LEU A 41 -0.89 -4.28 -5.96
CA LEU A 41 -0.62 -2.98 -6.58
C LEU A 41 -1.64 -2.59 -7.64
N ILE A 42 -2.21 -3.53 -8.38
CA ILE A 42 -3.26 -3.21 -9.37
C ILE A 42 -4.46 -2.56 -8.70
N PRO A 43 -5.10 -3.17 -7.68
CA PRO A 43 -6.22 -2.52 -7.00
C PRO A 43 -5.82 -1.26 -6.25
N LEU A 44 -4.64 -1.21 -5.64
CA LEU A 44 -4.16 -0.03 -4.94
C LEU A 44 -4.07 1.19 -5.87
N LYS A 45 -3.49 1.01 -7.04
CA LYS A 45 -3.34 2.08 -8.02
C LYS A 45 -4.66 2.56 -8.60
N LEU A 46 -5.67 1.70 -8.65
CA LEU A 46 -7.01 2.09 -9.07
C LEU A 46 -7.75 2.86 -7.98
N LEU A 47 -7.50 2.55 -6.71
CA LEU A 47 -8.21 3.15 -5.58
C LEU A 47 -7.57 4.47 -5.13
N ASP A 48 -6.26 4.55 -5.08
CA ASP A 48 -5.56 5.73 -4.55
C ASP A 48 -4.16 5.88 -5.13
N PHE A 49 -4.08 6.07 -6.43
CA PHE A 49 -2.81 6.20 -7.15
C PHE A 49 -1.94 7.35 -6.63
N ASP A 50 -2.57 8.50 -6.33
CA ASP A 50 -1.83 9.74 -6.03
C ASP A 50 -1.29 9.82 -4.61
N ASN A 51 -1.92 9.13 -3.65
CA ASN A 51 -1.57 9.24 -2.23
C ASN A 51 -0.96 7.97 -1.64
N ALA A 52 -0.93 6.89 -2.40
CA ALA A 52 -0.38 5.62 -1.93
C ALA A 52 1.11 5.74 -1.57
N VAL A 53 1.48 5.10 -0.48
CA VAL A 53 2.85 5.11 0.05
C VAL A 53 3.33 3.68 0.23
N ASN A 54 4.54 3.41 -0.23
CA ASN A 54 5.22 2.15 0.06
C ASN A 54 5.96 2.26 1.39
N VAL A 55 5.69 1.32 2.30
CA VAL A 55 6.32 1.27 3.63
C VAL A 55 7.02 -0.07 3.80
N THR A 56 8.28 -0.04 4.18
CA THR A 56 9.02 -1.26 4.56
C THR A 56 8.88 -1.46 6.06
N LEU A 57 8.28 -2.59 6.44
CA LEU A 57 8.09 -2.94 7.85
C LEU A 57 9.32 -3.68 8.43
N GLY A 58 9.48 -3.61 9.74
CA GLY A 58 10.51 -4.37 10.46
C GLY A 58 11.89 -3.71 10.49
N LEU A 59 12.03 -2.49 10.04
CA LEU A 59 13.28 -1.72 10.13
C LEU A 59 13.34 -0.89 11.41
N PRO A 60 14.54 -0.63 11.96
CA PRO A 60 14.69 0.20 13.17
C PRO A 60 14.33 1.68 12.95
N LYS A 61 14.35 2.12 11.70
CA LYS A 61 13.92 3.48 11.30
C LYS A 61 12.86 3.39 10.21
N PRO A 62 11.92 4.35 10.16
CA PRO A 62 10.92 4.39 9.10
C PRO A 62 11.56 4.46 7.71
N ARG A 63 11.07 3.63 6.80
CA ARG A 63 11.41 3.71 5.38
C ARG A 63 10.13 3.77 4.57
N THR A 64 9.88 4.92 3.99
CA THR A 64 8.73 5.16 3.11
C THR A 64 9.20 5.62 1.74
N SER A 65 8.43 5.35 0.72
CA SER A 65 8.70 5.83 -0.63
C SER A 65 7.39 6.06 -1.38
N PRO A 66 7.40 6.94 -2.38
CA PRO A 66 6.23 7.09 -3.23
C PRO A 66 5.99 5.82 -4.04
N ASP A 67 4.74 5.58 -4.36
CA ASP A 67 4.33 4.40 -5.13
C ASP A 67 4.28 4.73 -6.63
N HIS A 68 5.43 5.02 -7.22
CA HIS A 68 5.56 5.23 -8.66
C HIS A 68 6.92 4.72 -9.15
N GLY A 69 7.01 4.49 -10.47
CA GLY A 69 8.25 4.08 -11.12
C GLY A 69 9.12 5.25 -11.57
N THR A 70 10.05 4.98 -12.47
CA THR A 70 11.03 5.93 -12.98
C THR A 70 10.46 7.06 -13.82
N ALA A 71 9.29 6.86 -14.41
CA ALA A 71 8.55 7.85 -15.20
C ALA A 71 9.42 8.53 -16.29
N PHE A 72 10.18 7.76 -17.04
CA PHE A 72 11.10 8.28 -18.08
C PHE A 72 10.41 9.18 -19.10
N ALA A 73 9.13 8.92 -19.41
CA ALA A 73 8.38 9.69 -20.38
C ALA A 73 8.19 11.17 -20.00
N ILE A 74 8.24 11.49 -18.72
CA ILE A 74 8.07 12.86 -18.20
C ILE A 74 9.32 13.41 -17.51
N ALA A 75 10.41 12.67 -17.55
CA ALA A 75 11.66 13.11 -16.91
C ALA A 75 12.14 14.44 -17.52
N GLY A 76 12.49 15.39 -16.64
CA GLY A 76 12.97 16.72 -17.04
C GLY A 76 11.89 17.65 -17.60
N LYS A 77 10.62 17.27 -17.60
CA LYS A 77 9.53 18.08 -18.16
C LYS A 77 8.77 18.92 -17.13
N GLY A 78 9.02 18.73 -15.85
CA GLY A 78 8.32 19.42 -14.77
C GLY A 78 6.84 19.07 -14.66
N LEU A 79 6.43 17.90 -15.15
CA LEU A 79 5.03 17.46 -15.19
C LEU A 79 4.67 16.46 -14.07
N ALA A 80 5.65 16.00 -13.29
CA ALA A 80 5.42 14.98 -12.28
C ALA A 80 4.49 15.48 -11.18
N ASP A 81 3.55 14.61 -10.77
CA ASP A 81 2.72 14.85 -9.59
C ASP A 81 3.48 14.49 -8.32
N PRO A 82 3.72 15.43 -7.39
CA PRO A 82 4.48 15.16 -6.17
C PRO A 82 3.63 14.58 -5.03
N SER A 83 2.35 14.33 -5.21
CA SER A 83 1.42 13.97 -4.13
C SER A 83 1.86 12.74 -3.35
N SER A 84 2.27 11.67 -4.03
CA SER A 84 2.72 10.44 -3.38
C SER A 84 4.01 10.65 -2.58
N MET A 85 4.95 11.45 -3.10
CA MET A 85 6.18 11.81 -2.37
C MET A 85 5.87 12.63 -1.12
N ILE A 86 4.97 13.58 -1.20
CA ILE A 86 4.53 14.39 -0.05
C ILE A 86 3.91 13.48 1.01
N SER A 87 3.05 12.55 0.60
CA SER A 87 2.43 11.56 1.50
C SER A 87 3.50 10.68 2.17
N ALA A 88 4.51 10.23 1.41
CA ALA A 88 5.59 9.41 1.93
C ALA A 88 6.42 10.16 2.99
N ILE A 89 6.74 11.43 2.75
CA ILE A 89 7.47 12.27 3.71
C ILE A 89 6.65 12.47 4.99
N ARG A 90 5.37 12.79 4.86
CA ARG A 90 4.48 12.96 6.02
C ARG A 90 4.39 11.70 6.85
N LEU A 91 4.21 10.55 6.22
CA LEU A 91 4.12 9.28 6.93
C LEU A 91 5.43 8.94 7.64
N ALA A 92 6.58 9.17 7.02
CA ALA A 92 7.88 8.98 7.67
C ALA A 92 8.01 9.82 8.95
N CYS A 93 7.54 11.06 8.92
CA CYS A 93 7.52 11.93 10.11
C CYS A 93 6.59 11.41 11.20
N GLU A 94 5.42 10.89 10.83
CA GLU A 94 4.46 10.33 11.80
C GLU A 94 4.98 9.04 12.45
N LEU A 95 5.73 8.22 11.71
CA LEU A 95 6.29 6.96 12.20
C LEU A 95 7.60 7.14 12.99
N ALA A 96 8.23 8.28 12.88
CA ALA A 96 9.50 8.55 13.55
C ALA A 96 9.37 8.74 15.08
#